data_a5759303dcedf15667cbe47d02d3185a
#
_entry.id   a5759303dcedf15667cbe47d02d3185a
#
_cell.length_a   1.000
_cell.length_b   1.000
_cell.length_c   1.000
_cell.angle_alpha   90.00
_cell.angle_beta   90.00
_cell.angle_gamma   90.00
#
_symmetry.space_group_name_H-M   'P 1'
#
loop_
_entity.id
_entity.type
_entity.pdbx_description
1 polymer ?
#
loop_
_entity_poly.entity_id
_entity_poly.type
_entity_poly.pdbx_seq_one_letter_code
_entity_poly.pdbx_strand_id
1 'polypeptide(L)'
;MVNAVHALLYAKDAGKARAFLRDVLGWPHVDAGDGWLIFAMPPGEIGVHPTEADGAGAGRVELYLMCEDVKKTIAALRKKGVKVVRPVVDQGWGLVTAIKVPGFGDLGLYQPLHPVAHTAAAKSKAKSKVRAKRRK
;
A
#
# COMPACT_ATOMS: atom_id res chain seq x y z
N MET A 1 -12.80 6.23 19.85
CA MET A 1 -13.04 5.89 18.43
C MET A 1 -11.71 5.58 17.75
N VAL A 2 -11.69 4.58 16.86
CA VAL A 2 -10.48 4.24 16.10
C VAL A 2 -10.14 5.40 15.17
N ASN A 3 -8.88 5.86 15.17
CA ASN A 3 -8.44 7.02 14.39
C ASN A 3 -7.33 6.71 13.37
N ALA A 4 -6.76 5.52 13.39
CA ALA A 4 -5.71 5.11 12.47
C ALA A 4 -5.54 3.59 12.47
N VAL A 5 -4.78 3.09 11.52
CA VAL A 5 -4.41 1.67 11.39
C VAL A 5 -2.89 1.58 11.31
N HIS A 6 -2.32 0.60 12.02
CA HIS A 6 -0.88 0.31 12.02
C HIS A 6 -0.67 -1.09 11.43
N ALA A 7 0.08 -1.18 10.34
CA ALA A 7 0.46 -2.46 9.73
C ALA A 7 1.90 -2.82 10.10
N LEU A 8 2.18 -4.11 10.24
CA LEU A 8 3.53 -4.61 10.50
C LEU A 8 3.98 -5.54 9.37
N LEU A 9 5.16 -5.28 8.84
CA LEU A 9 5.86 -6.17 7.93
C LEU A 9 6.99 -6.86 8.68
N TYR A 10 6.97 -8.17 8.72
CA TYR A 10 8.04 -8.95 9.36
C TYR A 10 9.10 -9.26 8.32
N ALA A 11 10.28 -8.66 8.47
CA ALA A 11 11.36 -8.74 7.51
C ALA A 11 12.59 -9.46 8.12
N LYS A 12 13.22 -10.34 7.35
CA LYS A 12 14.47 -10.99 7.77
C LYS A 12 15.57 -9.94 8.02
N ASP A 13 15.62 -8.90 7.20
CA ASP A 13 16.50 -7.76 7.40
C ASP A 13 15.65 -6.49 7.46
N ALA A 14 15.22 -6.13 8.67
CA ALA A 14 14.35 -4.97 8.89
C ALA A 14 15.02 -3.65 8.49
N GLY A 15 16.34 -3.54 8.67
CA GLY A 15 17.08 -2.34 8.28
C GLY A 15 17.03 -2.07 6.78
N LYS A 16 17.19 -3.10 5.95
CA LYS A 16 17.09 -2.99 4.48
C LYS A 16 15.67 -2.66 4.04
N ALA A 17 14.66 -3.27 4.66
CA ALA A 17 13.27 -2.99 4.36
C ALA A 17 12.89 -1.54 4.72
N ARG A 18 13.32 -1.06 5.89
CA ARG A 18 13.11 0.35 6.29
C ARG A 18 13.79 1.32 5.32
N ALA A 19 15.02 1.03 4.92
CA ALA A 19 15.74 1.86 3.95
C ALA A 19 15.00 1.93 2.61
N PHE A 20 14.40 0.84 2.16
CA PHE A 20 13.59 0.81 0.94
C PHE A 20 12.37 1.73 1.05
N LEU A 21 11.63 1.65 2.14
CA LEU A 21 10.44 2.50 2.36
C LEU A 21 10.82 3.98 2.41
N ARG A 22 11.95 4.30 3.04
CA ARG A 22 12.45 5.66 3.16
C ARG A 22 13.00 6.20 1.84
N ASP A 23 13.88 5.45 1.18
CA ASP A 23 14.73 5.96 0.07
C ASP A 23 14.09 5.73 -1.30
N VAL A 24 13.36 4.62 -1.48
CA VAL A 24 12.72 4.29 -2.77
C VAL A 24 11.28 4.82 -2.81
N LEU A 25 10.46 4.48 -1.81
CA LEU A 25 9.07 4.92 -1.77
C LEU A 25 8.92 6.35 -1.24
N GLY A 26 9.93 6.86 -0.51
CA GLY A 26 9.95 8.23 -0.01
C GLY A 26 8.90 8.51 1.06
N TRP A 27 8.49 7.51 1.82
CA TRP A 27 7.47 7.68 2.83
C TRP A 27 8.00 8.47 4.03
N PRO A 28 7.23 9.47 4.53
CA PRO A 28 7.55 10.14 5.78
C PRO A 28 7.63 9.15 6.93
N HIS A 29 8.50 9.42 7.89
CA HIS A 29 8.73 8.51 9.01
C HIS A 29 9.14 9.27 10.26
N VAL A 30 9.00 8.60 11.39
CA VAL A 30 9.56 9.01 12.67
C VAL A 30 10.48 7.91 13.19
N ASP A 31 11.48 8.28 13.99
CA ASP A 31 12.34 7.32 14.67
C ASP A 31 11.76 7.07 16.08
N ALA A 32 11.28 5.86 16.31
CA ALA A 32 10.73 5.46 17.61
C ALA A 32 11.83 5.04 18.61
N GLY A 33 13.11 5.14 18.22
CA GLY A 33 14.28 4.82 19.02
C GLY A 33 15.24 3.91 18.28
N ASP A 34 16.52 4.23 18.35
CA ASP A 34 17.64 3.41 17.82
C ASP A 34 17.46 2.94 16.37
N GLY A 35 16.95 3.81 15.49
CA GLY A 35 16.75 3.49 14.09
C GLY A 35 15.49 2.68 13.78
N TRP A 36 14.61 2.49 14.76
CA TRP A 36 13.32 1.86 14.55
C TRP A 36 12.36 2.84 13.89
N LEU A 37 12.38 2.91 12.56
CA LEU A 37 11.56 3.82 11.80
C LEU A 37 10.12 3.31 11.71
N ILE A 38 9.17 4.22 11.95
CA ILE A 38 7.75 3.98 11.72
C ILE A 38 7.29 4.94 10.63
N PHE A 39 6.66 4.42 9.58
CA PHE A 39 6.35 5.16 8.37
C PHE A 39 4.88 5.57 8.33
N ALA A 40 4.62 6.79 7.85
CA ALA A 40 3.30 7.20 7.44
C ALA A 40 3.01 6.61 6.07
N MET A 41 2.02 5.72 6.00
CA MET A 41 1.58 5.15 4.73
C MET A 41 0.74 6.15 3.92
N PRO A 42 0.70 6.03 2.58
CA PRO A 42 -0.33 6.69 1.77
C PRO A 42 -1.73 6.32 2.26
N PRO A 43 -2.79 7.10 1.90
CA PRO A 43 -4.15 6.69 2.15
C PRO A 43 -4.42 5.26 1.69
N GLY A 44 -5.22 4.52 2.44
CA GLY A 44 -5.46 3.12 2.17
C GLY A 44 -6.93 2.73 2.29
N GLU A 45 -7.21 1.50 1.92
CA GLU A 45 -8.51 0.87 2.05
C GLU A 45 -8.35 -0.57 2.53
N ILE A 46 -9.41 -1.17 3.03
CA ILE A 46 -9.40 -2.56 3.48
C ILE A 46 -10.55 -3.32 2.82
N GLY A 47 -10.22 -4.46 2.25
CA GLY A 47 -11.18 -5.42 1.74
C GLY A 47 -11.24 -6.64 2.63
N VAL A 48 -12.38 -7.28 2.72
CA VAL A 48 -12.55 -8.53 3.45
C VAL A 48 -12.85 -9.63 2.45
N HIS A 49 -11.95 -10.61 2.37
CA HIS A 49 -12.05 -11.73 1.45
C HIS A 49 -12.58 -12.97 2.18
N PRO A 50 -13.45 -13.76 1.57
CA PRO A 50 -13.82 -15.05 2.16
C PRO A 50 -12.62 -16.00 2.19
N THR A 51 -12.62 -16.89 3.15
CA THR A 51 -11.67 -18.01 3.21
C THR A 51 -12.21 -19.20 2.42
N GLU A 52 -11.43 -20.28 2.36
CA GLU A 52 -11.93 -21.57 1.96
C GLU A 52 -13.07 -22.03 2.91
N ALA A 53 -13.90 -22.97 2.46
CA ALA A 53 -15.08 -23.43 3.21
C ALA A 53 -14.72 -23.97 4.61
N ASP A 54 -13.54 -24.51 4.79
CA ASP A 54 -13.03 -25.01 6.08
C ASP A 54 -12.41 -23.92 6.98
N GLY A 55 -12.43 -22.66 6.54
CA GLY A 55 -11.82 -21.54 7.26
C GLY A 55 -10.31 -21.41 7.11
N ALA A 56 -9.69 -22.20 6.22
CA ALA A 56 -8.25 -22.08 5.97
C ALA A 56 -7.89 -20.67 5.49
N GLY A 57 -6.84 -20.09 6.05
CA GLY A 57 -6.40 -18.73 5.76
C GLY A 57 -7.08 -17.65 6.57
N ALA A 58 -8.03 -17.99 7.45
CA ALA A 58 -8.65 -17.02 8.35
C ALA A 58 -7.59 -16.34 9.24
N GLY A 59 -7.73 -15.03 9.39
CA GLY A 59 -6.77 -14.22 10.16
C GLY A 59 -5.54 -13.76 9.37
N ARG A 60 -5.37 -14.22 8.12
CA ARG A 60 -4.28 -13.75 7.25
C ARG A 60 -4.55 -12.32 6.79
N VAL A 61 -3.51 -11.51 6.73
CA VAL A 61 -3.55 -10.14 6.21
C VAL A 61 -2.54 -10.04 5.06
N GLU A 62 -2.96 -9.46 3.95
CA GLU A 62 -2.09 -9.16 2.82
C GLU A 62 -2.01 -7.65 2.63
N LEU A 63 -0.82 -7.16 2.29
CA LEU A 63 -0.60 -5.76 1.95
C LEU A 63 -0.27 -5.63 0.47
N TYR A 64 -0.98 -4.72 -0.19
CA TYR A 64 -0.70 -4.33 -1.57
C TYR A 64 -0.47 -2.84 -1.64
N LEU A 65 0.51 -2.44 -2.43
CA LEU A 65 0.64 -1.05 -2.87
C LEU A 65 -0.32 -0.83 -4.04
N MET A 66 -0.96 0.32 -4.08
CA MET A 66 -1.86 0.72 -5.16
C MET A 66 -1.22 1.80 -6.01
N CYS A 67 -1.51 1.82 -7.30
CA CYS A 67 -1.07 2.84 -8.23
C CYS A 67 -2.14 3.10 -9.31
N GLU A 68 -2.09 4.25 -9.94
CA GLU A 68 -3.04 4.61 -11.00
C GLU A 68 -2.70 3.91 -12.33
N ASP A 69 -1.41 3.74 -12.61
CA ASP A 69 -0.91 3.14 -13.85
C ASP A 69 0.26 2.21 -13.51
N VAL A 70 0.00 0.93 -13.54
CA VAL A 70 0.98 -0.09 -13.14
C VAL A 70 2.19 -0.12 -14.07
N LYS A 71 2.01 0.10 -15.36
CA LYS A 71 3.12 0.10 -16.33
C LYS A 71 4.06 1.27 -16.10
N LYS A 72 3.52 2.48 -15.89
CA LYS A 72 4.31 3.68 -15.57
C LYS A 72 5.01 3.53 -14.23
N THR A 73 4.32 3.01 -13.23
CA THR A 73 4.88 2.80 -11.89
C THR A 73 6.04 1.80 -11.93
N ILE A 74 5.87 0.68 -12.63
CA ILE A 74 6.94 -0.31 -12.84
C ILE A 74 8.17 0.33 -13.51
N ALA A 75 7.96 1.11 -14.56
CA ALA A 75 9.05 1.79 -15.27
C ALA A 75 9.82 2.73 -14.33
N ALA A 76 9.12 3.51 -13.53
CA ALA A 76 9.72 4.41 -12.54
C ALA A 76 10.49 3.66 -11.46
N LEU A 77 9.94 2.56 -10.94
CA LEU A 77 10.60 1.73 -9.93
C LEU A 77 11.85 1.04 -10.48
N ARG A 78 11.81 0.54 -11.71
CA ARG A 78 12.99 -0.05 -12.37
C ARG A 78 14.12 0.95 -12.52
N LYS A 79 13.83 2.20 -12.81
CA LYS A 79 14.85 3.28 -12.85
C LYS A 79 15.53 3.49 -11.49
N LYS A 80 14.85 3.18 -10.40
CA LYS A 80 15.39 3.23 -9.03
C LYS A 80 16.05 1.92 -8.61
N GLY A 81 16.21 0.96 -9.53
CA GLY A 81 16.84 -0.33 -9.26
C GLY A 81 15.93 -1.37 -8.61
N VAL A 82 14.63 -1.13 -8.57
CA VAL A 82 13.67 -2.09 -8.00
C VAL A 82 13.45 -3.25 -8.96
N LYS A 83 13.50 -4.48 -8.42
CA LYS A 83 13.20 -5.69 -9.18
C LYS A 83 11.70 -5.95 -9.16
N VAL A 84 11.11 -6.10 -10.33
CA VAL A 84 9.74 -6.58 -10.53
C VAL A 84 9.82 -8.09 -10.68
N VAL A 85 9.14 -8.83 -9.81
CA VAL A 85 9.37 -10.27 -9.63
C VAL A 85 8.51 -11.16 -10.51
N ARG A 86 7.47 -10.58 -11.14
CA ARG A 86 6.59 -11.32 -12.05
C ARG A 86 5.91 -10.39 -13.04
N PRO A 87 5.42 -10.92 -14.18
CA PRO A 87 4.66 -10.12 -15.14
C PRO A 87 3.36 -9.58 -14.53
N VAL A 88 2.85 -8.49 -15.09
CA VAL A 88 1.52 -7.96 -14.77
C VAL A 88 0.46 -8.93 -15.26
N VAL A 89 -0.47 -9.31 -14.39
CA VAL A 89 -1.58 -10.22 -14.70
C VAL A 89 -2.89 -9.50 -14.42
N ASP A 90 -3.84 -9.59 -15.34
CA ASP A 90 -5.21 -9.13 -15.14
C ASP A 90 -5.97 -10.17 -14.30
N GLN A 91 -6.27 -9.80 -13.06
CA GLN A 91 -7.00 -10.64 -12.12
C GLN A 91 -8.51 -10.34 -12.10
N GLY A 92 -8.98 -9.48 -13.01
CA GLY A 92 -10.36 -8.99 -13.01
C GLY A 92 -10.59 -7.80 -12.08
N TRP A 93 -10.15 -7.87 -10.85
CA TRP A 93 -10.23 -6.76 -9.87
C TRP A 93 -9.05 -5.78 -9.96
N GLY A 94 -8.00 -6.15 -10.65
CA GLY A 94 -6.82 -5.31 -10.80
C GLY A 94 -5.79 -5.89 -11.77
N LEU A 95 -4.89 -5.03 -12.21
CA LEU A 95 -3.66 -5.40 -12.92
C LEU A 95 -2.56 -5.57 -11.87
N VAL A 96 -2.15 -6.80 -11.61
CA VAL A 96 -1.40 -7.19 -10.42
C VAL A 96 -0.01 -7.67 -10.76
N THR A 97 0.97 -7.21 -10.02
CA THR A 97 2.35 -7.70 -10.03
C THR A 97 2.91 -7.69 -8.60
N ALA A 98 4.20 -7.86 -8.46
CA ALA A 98 4.88 -7.71 -7.18
C ALA A 98 6.29 -7.17 -7.39
N ILE A 99 6.80 -6.49 -6.38
CA ILE A 99 8.14 -5.93 -6.35
C ILE A 99 8.93 -6.54 -5.20
N LYS A 100 10.24 -6.60 -5.37
CA LYS A 100 11.15 -7.08 -4.34
C LYS A 100 11.46 -5.98 -3.35
N VAL A 101 11.13 -6.19 -2.07
CA VAL A 101 11.57 -5.33 -0.97
C VAL A 101 12.77 -6.01 -0.31
N PRO A 102 13.96 -5.41 -0.40
CA PRO A 102 15.16 -6.02 0.19
C PRO A 102 14.99 -6.30 1.68
N GLY A 103 15.37 -7.50 2.11
CA GLY A 103 15.25 -7.94 3.49
C GLY A 103 13.85 -8.42 3.92
N PHE A 104 12.82 -8.12 3.12
CA PHE A 104 11.43 -8.55 3.41
C PHE A 104 10.96 -9.67 2.48
N GLY A 105 10.99 -9.42 1.17
CA GLY A 105 10.45 -10.34 0.17
C GLY A 105 9.59 -9.63 -0.85
N ASP A 106 8.62 -10.34 -1.39
CA ASP A 106 7.75 -9.81 -2.44
C ASP A 106 6.58 -9.03 -1.85
N LEU A 107 6.39 -7.81 -2.33
CA LEU A 107 5.27 -6.95 -1.96
C LEU A 107 4.37 -6.74 -3.18
N GLY A 108 3.08 -6.98 -3.01
CA GLY A 108 2.11 -6.79 -4.08
C GLY A 108 2.01 -5.34 -4.54
N LEU A 109 1.83 -5.15 -5.83
CA LEU A 109 1.60 -3.85 -6.47
C LEU A 109 0.49 -4.03 -7.50
N TYR A 110 -0.52 -3.17 -7.47
CA TYR A 110 -1.59 -3.28 -8.45
C TYR A 110 -2.23 -1.95 -8.84
N GLN A 111 -2.77 -1.95 -10.05
CA GLN A 111 -3.66 -0.93 -10.55
C GLN A 111 -5.09 -1.44 -10.38
N PRO A 112 -5.95 -0.80 -9.57
CA PRO A 112 -7.31 -1.27 -9.38
C PRO A 112 -8.15 -1.15 -10.64
N LEU A 113 -8.97 -2.18 -10.90
CA LEU A 113 -10.04 -2.19 -11.89
C LEU A 113 -11.41 -2.17 -11.22
N HIS A 114 -11.45 -1.99 -9.91
CA HIS A 114 -12.64 -1.86 -9.07
C HIS A 114 -12.81 -0.40 -8.60
N PRO A 115 -14.01 0.00 -8.14
CA PRO A 115 -14.18 1.30 -7.46
C PRO A 115 -13.27 1.41 -6.24
N VAL A 116 -12.69 2.58 -6.03
CA VAL A 116 -11.69 2.83 -5.00
C VAL A 116 -12.29 3.57 -3.82
N ALA A 117 -12.21 2.97 -2.62
CA ALA A 117 -12.84 3.51 -1.43
C ALA A 117 -12.07 4.68 -0.80
N HIS A 118 -10.73 4.64 -0.82
CA HIS A 118 -9.95 5.71 -0.19
C HIS A 118 -10.11 7.07 -0.87
N THR A 119 -10.35 7.11 -2.18
CA THR A 119 -10.65 8.36 -2.89
C THR A 119 -12.08 8.83 -2.64
N ALA A 120 -13.02 7.93 -2.38
CA ALA A 120 -14.39 8.29 -2.00
C ALA A 120 -14.40 9.04 -0.66
N ALA A 121 -13.62 8.59 0.34
CA ALA A 121 -13.48 9.28 1.62
C ALA A 121 -12.88 10.68 1.46
N ALA A 122 -11.85 10.85 0.61
CA ALA A 122 -11.24 12.13 0.32
C ALA A 122 -12.21 13.07 -0.39
N LYS A 123 -12.99 12.60 -1.37
CA LYS A 123 -14.04 13.37 -2.07
C LYS A 123 -15.13 13.81 -1.11
N SER A 124 -15.57 12.96 -0.19
CA SER A 124 -16.56 13.30 0.83
C SER A 124 -16.09 14.43 1.75
N LYS A 125 -14.83 14.38 2.23
CA LYS A 125 -14.21 15.44 3.02
C LYS A 125 -14.12 16.76 2.25
N ALA A 126 -13.75 16.73 0.97
CA ALA A 126 -13.67 17.92 0.12
C ALA A 126 -15.05 18.55 -0.08
N LYS A 127 -16.11 17.78 -0.32
CA LYS A 127 -17.49 18.25 -0.42
C LYS A 127 -17.97 18.92 0.87
N SER A 128 -17.66 18.35 2.03
CA SER A 128 -17.99 18.91 3.34
C SER A 128 -17.34 20.27 3.56
N LYS A 129 -16.08 20.44 3.19
CA LYS A 129 -15.34 21.71 3.28
C LYS A 129 -15.93 22.78 2.36
N VAL A 130 -16.30 22.43 1.14
CA VAL A 130 -16.94 23.36 0.17
C VAL A 130 -18.30 23.81 0.69
N ARG A 131 -19.13 22.91 1.24
CA ARG A 131 -20.42 23.28 1.84
C ARG A 131 -20.26 24.24 3.03
N ALA A 132 -19.28 24.01 3.91
CA ALA A 132 -19.00 24.88 5.04
C ALA A 132 -18.58 26.30 4.60
N LYS A 133 -17.80 26.44 3.52
CA LYS A 133 -17.42 27.74 2.93
C LYS A 133 -18.60 28.48 2.30
N ARG A 134 -19.54 27.77 1.68
CA ARG A 134 -20.72 28.38 1.04
C ARG A 134 -21.75 28.89 2.04
N ARG A 135 -21.75 28.43 3.29
CA ARG A 135 -22.64 28.83 4.38
C ARG A 135 -22.20 30.09 5.12
N LYS A 136 -20.95 30.53 4.92
CA LYS A 136 -20.40 31.76 5.48
C LYS A 136 -20.55 32.91 4.50
#